data_2674608c826c805ffb9c5f65b3229c04
#
_entry.id   2674608c826c805ffb9c5f65b3229c04
#
_cell.length_a   1.000
_cell.length_b   1.000
_cell.length_c   1.000
_cell.angle_alpha   90.00
_cell.angle_beta   90.00
_cell.angle_gamma   90.00
#
_symmetry.space_group_name_H-M   'P 1'
#
loop_
_entity.id
_entity.type
_entity.pdbx_description
1 polymer ?
#
loop_
_entity_poly.entity_id
_entity_poly.type
_entity_poly.pdbx_seq_one_letter_code
_entity_poly.pdbx_strand_id
1 'polypeptide(L)'
;EIDYRGLYNKGFRAVLFDIDNTLTTHGTKADRSNVEFFKSLREIGFKTCLISNNKEKRVSPFAKAVGSPYIYKADKPSKKGYIKAINTLNVKKEQTFFVGDQIFTDIWGANNAGIYSVLVDPISPKEEIQIVLKRFFERIVLFFYKIKIDKVKKND
;
A
#
# COMPACT_ATOMS: atom_id res chain seq x y z
N GLU A 1 15.69 -3.02 -6.67
CA GLU A 1 15.29 -1.75 -7.31
C GLU A 1 14.21 -2.02 -8.36
N ILE A 2 13.18 -1.15 -8.47
CA ILE A 2 12.07 -1.33 -9.42
C ILE A 2 12.46 -0.67 -10.75
N ASP A 3 12.37 -1.42 -11.86
CA ASP A 3 12.55 -0.90 -13.22
C ASP A 3 11.25 -0.24 -13.72
N TYR A 4 11.03 1.03 -13.36
CA TYR A 4 9.84 1.79 -13.77
C TYR A 4 9.76 1.98 -15.30
N ARG A 5 10.88 2.18 -16.00
CA ARG A 5 10.89 2.30 -17.47
C ARG A 5 10.47 1.00 -18.14
N GLY A 6 10.98 -0.13 -17.66
CA GLY A 6 10.57 -1.46 -18.13
C GLY A 6 9.09 -1.73 -17.88
N LEU A 7 8.55 -1.34 -16.71
CA LEU A 7 7.12 -1.45 -16.42
C LEU A 7 6.27 -0.56 -17.36
N TYR A 8 6.71 0.67 -17.62
CA TYR A 8 6.03 1.55 -18.56
C TYR A 8 5.99 0.96 -19.98
N ASN A 9 7.10 0.39 -20.44
CA ASN A 9 7.21 -0.29 -21.72
C ASN A 9 6.33 -1.53 -21.83
N LYS A 10 6.07 -2.21 -20.70
CA LYS A 10 5.12 -3.33 -20.59
C LYS A 10 3.64 -2.90 -20.54
N GLY A 11 3.34 -1.60 -20.63
CA GLY A 11 1.98 -1.09 -20.71
C GLY A 11 1.41 -0.55 -19.42
N PHE A 12 2.14 -0.55 -18.30
CA PHE A 12 1.70 0.13 -17.10
C PHE A 12 1.69 1.65 -17.30
N ARG A 13 0.70 2.34 -16.72
CA ARG A 13 0.48 3.79 -16.85
C ARG A 13 0.26 4.49 -15.54
N ALA A 14 -0.03 3.74 -14.48
CA ALA A 14 -0.21 4.29 -13.14
C ALA A 14 0.50 3.44 -12.09
N VAL A 15 1.04 4.12 -11.10
CA VAL A 15 1.59 3.51 -9.89
C VAL A 15 0.95 4.11 -8.66
N LEU A 16 0.46 3.22 -7.79
CA LEU A 16 -0.11 3.57 -6.50
C LEU A 16 0.91 3.22 -5.42
N PHE A 17 1.08 4.08 -4.42
CA PHE A 17 2.07 3.90 -3.36
C PHE A 17 1.43 3.92 -1.98
N ASP A 18 1.86 3.03 -1.09
CA ASP A 18 1.84 3.34 0.34
C ASP A 18 2.87 4.42 0.68
N ILE A 19 2.75 5.05 1.85
CA ILE A 19 3.63 6.14 2.27
C ILE A 19 4.62 5.67 3.34
N ASP A 20 4.09 5.22 4.48
CA ASP A 20 4.89 4.96 5.67
C ASP A 20 5.65 3.65 5.55
N ASN A 21 6.97 3.70 5.68
CA ASN A 21 7.96 2.65 5.42
C ASN A 21 8.14 2.22 3.96
N THR A 22 7.32 2.72 3.04
CA THR A 22 7.47 2.49 1.59
C THR A 22 8.23 3.63 0.91
N LEU A 23 7.79 4.86 1.12
CA LEU A 23 8.38 6.08 0.51
C LEU A 23 9.21 6.90 1.49
N THR A 24 8.91 6.77 2.77
CA THR A 24 9.60 7.47 3.88
C THR A 24 9.40 6.70 5.17
N THR A 25 10.21 6.98 6.19
CA THR A 25 10.01 6.40 7.53
C THR A 25 8.69 6.87 8.15
N HIS A 26 8.13 6.07 9.05
CA HIS A 26 6.82 6.34 9.64
C HIS A 26 6.72 7.75 10.25
N GLY A 27 5.68 8.49 9.87
CA GLY A 27 5.41 9.85 10.38
C GLY A 27 6.27 10.96 9.78
N THR A 28 7.26 10.66 8.93
CA THR A 28 8.17 11.66 8.34
C THR A 28 7.52 12.37 7.16
N LYS A 29 7.82 13.67 7.00
CA LYS A 29 7.38 14.47 5.86
C LYS A 29 8.13 14.05 4.59
N ALA A 30 7.57 14.39 3.43
CA ALA A 30 8.29 14.26 2.17
C ALA A 30 9.54 15.14 2.18
N ASP A 31 10.64 14.58 1.72
CA ASP A 31 11.90 15.26 1.52
C ASP A 31 12.17 15.55 0.02
N ARG A 32 13.33 16.12 -0.27
CA ARG A 32 13.73 16.43 -1.64
C ARG A 32 13.82 15.18 -2.52
N SER A 33 14.28 14.06 -1.97
CA SER A 33 14.43 12.83 -2.74
C SER A 33 13.08 12.27 -3.17
N ASN A 34 12.05 12.35 -2.30
CA ASN A 34 10.69 11.98 -2.65
C ASN A 34 10.13 12.86 -3.78
N VAL A 35 10.36 14.18 -3.72
CA VAL A 35 9.90 15.11 -4.77
C VAL A 35 10.56 14.81 -6.11
N GLU A 36 11.87 14.58 -6.12
CA GLU A 36 12.63 14.24 -7.33
C GLU A 36 12.20 12.87 -7.90
N PHE A 37 11.97 11.89 -7.04
CA PHE A 37 11.45 10.58 -7.44
C PHE A 37 10.09 10.69 -8.13
N PHE A 38 9.12 11.39 -7.55
CA PHE A 38 7.81 11.59 -8.17
C PHE A 38 7.89 12.39 -9.47
N LYS A 39 8.84 13.33 -9.58
CA LYS A 39 9.11 14.05 -10.83
C LYS A 39 9.60 13.08 -11.90
N SER A 40 10.55 12.20 -11.59
CA SER A 40 11.07 11.21 -12.54
C SER A 40 9.99 10.23 -13.03
N LEU A 41 9.06 9.83 -12.17
CA LEU A 41 7.92 9.00 -12.58
C LEU A 41 7.01 9.72 -13.59
N ARG A 42 6.75 11.02 -13.37
CA ARG A 42 5.97 11.82 -14.32
C ARG A 42 6.70 12.01 -15.66
N GLU A 43 8.03 12.17 -15.64
CA GLU A 43 8.85 12.26 -16.84
C GLU A 43 8.84 10.96 -17.66
N ILE A 44 8.73 9.80 -17.01
CA ILE A 44 8.50 8.51 -17.69
C ILE A 44 7.09 8.45 -18.30
N GLY A 45 6.12 9.18 -17.73
CA GLY A 45 4.73 9.20 -18.17
C GLY A 45 3.74 8.55 -17.19
N PHE A 46 4.19 8.16 -15.99
CA PHE A 46 3.30 7.59 -14.99
C PHE A 46 2.37 8.61 -14.34
N LYS A 47 1.10 8.25 -14.18
CA LYS A 47 0.21 8.84 -13.19
C LYS A 47 0.48 8.19 -11.84
N THR A 48 0.43 8.97 -10.76
CA THR A 48 0.70 8.48 -9.40
C THR A 48 -0.47 8.76 -8.49
N CYS A 49 -0.71 7.93 -7.47
CA CYS A 49 -1.62 8.20 -6.36
C CYS A 49 -1.11 7.56 -5.08
N LEU A 50 -1.27 8.26 -3.97
CA LEU A 50 -0.92 7.74 -2.64
C LEU A 50 -2.14 7.08 -2.00
N ILE A 51 -1.94 5.92 -1.37
CA ILE A 51 -3.00 5.19 -0.65
C ILE A 51 -2.53 4.87 0.75
N SER A 52 -3.16 5.45 1.78
CA SER A 52 -2.76 5.25 3.16
C SER A 52 -3.95 5.03 4.08
N ASN A 53 -3.78 4.17 5.10
CA ASN A 53 -4.75 4.00 6.19
C ASN A 53 -4.73 5.16 7.19
N ASN A 54 -3.75 6.05 7.08
CA ASN A 54 -3.61 7.19 7.96
C ASN A 54 -4.67 8.28 7.75
N LYS A 55 -4.77 9.19 8.73
CA LYS A 55 -5.66 10.36 8.68
C LYS A 55 -5.16 11.37 7.63
N GLU A 56 -6.07 12.18 7.13
CA GLU A 56 -5.78 13.19 6.10
C GLU A 56 -4.65 14.14 6.48
N LYS A 57 -4.61 14.59 7.75
CA LYS A 57 -3.55 15.46 8.27
C LYS A 57 -2.12 14.91 8.11
N ARG A 58 -1.98 13.56 7.99
CA ARG A 58 -0.69 12.91 7.71
C ARG A 58 -0.44 12.79 6.21
N VAL A 59 -1.45 12.44 5.45
CA VAL A 59 -1.33 12.09 4.02
C VAL A 59 -1.25 13.34 3.14
N SER A 60 -2.12 14.33 3.38
CA SER A 60 -2.25 15.52 2.55
C SER A 60 -0.96 16.36 2.41
N PRO A 61 -0.19 16.64 3.49
CA PRO A 61 1.06 17.40 3.33
C PRO A 61 2.10 16.68 2.49
N PHE A 62 2.23 15.35 2.65
CA PHE A 62 3.14 14.53 1.84
C PHE A 62 2.71 14.56 0.35
N ALA A 63 1.44 14.30 0.09
CA ALA A 63 0.86 14.29 -1.25
C ALA A 63 1.03 15.62 -1.99
N LYS A 64 0.81 16.74 -1.30
CA LYS A 64 1.02 18.08 -1.83
C LYS A 64 2.48 18.32 -2.20
N ALA A 65 3.41 17.90 -1.34
CA ALA A 65 4.84 18.10 -1.58
C ALA A 65 5.33 17.34 -2.83
N VAL A 66 4.86 16.11 -3.05
CA VAL A 66 5.24 15.31 -4.23
C VAL A 66 4.34 15.54 -5.45
N GLY A 67 3.28 16.35 -5.33
CA GLY A 67 2.37 16.67 -6.42
C GLY A 67 1.54 15.48 -6.91
N SER A 68 1.02 14.66 -5.98
CA SER A 68 0.26 13.45 -6.29
C SER A 68 -1.12 13.47 -5.61
N PRO A 69 -2.20 13.04 -6.29
CA PRO A 69 -3.47 12.74 -5.63
C PRO A 69 -3.30 11.68 -4.54
N TYR A 70 -4.26 11.61 -3.62
CA TYR A 70 -4.17 10.69 -2.49
C TYR A 70 -5.54 10.17 -2.02
N ILE A 71 -5.50 8.99 -1.41
CA ILE A 71 -6.62 8.38 -0.68
C ILE A 71 -6.16 8.17 0.77
N TYR A 72 -6.75 8.90 1.69
CA TYR A 72 -6.55 8.71 3.14
C TYR A 72 -7.64 7.82 3.72
N LYS A 73 -7.42 7.23 4.90
CA LYS A 73 -8.34 6.25 5.51
C LYS A 73 -8.81 5.23 4.47
N ALA A 74 -7.86 4.69 3.71
CA ALA A 74 -8.15 3.83 2.57
C ALA A 74 -8.74 2.47 2.95
N ASP A 75 -8.71 2.13 4.25
CA ASP A 75 -9.23 0.87 4.81
C ASP A 75 -8.58 -0.37 4.16
N LYS A 76 -7.24 -0.27 3.89
CA LYS A 76 -6.49 -1.41 3.39
C LYS A 76 -6.53 -2.57 4.41
N PRO A 77 -6.80 -3.82 4.02
CA PRO A 77 -6.76 -4.39 2.67
C PRO A 77 -8.06 -4.36 1.87
N SER A 78 -9.06 -3.56 2.25
CA SER A 78 -10.26 -3.39 1.43
C SER A 78 -9.92 -2.86 0.04
N LYS A 79 -10.53 -3.43 -1.01
CA LYS A 79 -10.32 -2.98 -2.40
C LYS A 79 -10.83 -1.56 -2.70
N LYS A 80 -11.66 -0.98 -1.82
CA LYS A 80 -12.33 0.31 -2.04
C LYS A 80 -11.35 1.45 -2.31
N GLY A 81 -10.27 1.56 -1.49
CA GLY A 81 -9.26 2.61 -1.64
C GLY A 81 -8.51 2.51 -2.97
N TYR A 82 -8.18 1.30 -3.40
CA TYR A 82 -7.50 1.04 -4.68
C TYR A 82 -8.36 1.39 -5.88
N ILE A 83 -9.63 0.95 -5.88
CA ILE A 83 -10.59 1.29 -6.96
C ILE A 83 -10.82 2.81 -7.03
N LYS A 84 -10.95 3.48 -5.88
CA LYS A 84 -11.07 4.94 -5.84
C LYS A 84 -9.84 5.62 -6.46
N ALA A 85 -8.63 5.16 -6.19
CA ALA A 85 -7.40 5.69 -6.77
C ALA A 85 -7.35 5.50 -8.30
N ILE A 86 -7.70 4.30 -8.79
CA ILE A 86 -7.77 3.99 -10.22
C ILE A 86 -8.74 4.94 -10.92
N ASN A 87 -9.94 5.14 -10.35
CA ASN A 87 -10.94 6.05 -10.90
C ASN A 87 -10.47 7.51 -10.87
N THR A 88 -9.82 7.94 -9.77
CA THR A 88 -9.24 9.30 -9.65
C THR A 88 -8.21 9.57 -10.73
N LEU A 89 -7.38 8.57 -11.08
CA LEU A 89 -6.36 8.69 -12.11
C LEU A 89 -6.91 8.50 -13.53
N ASN A 90 -8.15 8.05 -13.66
CA ASN A 90 -8.76 7.68 -14.95
C ASN A 90 -7.84 6.74 -15.75
N VAL A 91 -7.56 5.57 -15.18
CA VAL A 91 -6.73 4.51 -15.76
C VAL A 91 -7.42 3.14 -15.62
N LYS A 92 -6.98 2.16 -16.39
CA LYS A 92 -7.46 0.78 -16.26
C LYS A 92 -6.67 0.06 -15.15
N LYS A 93 -7.30 -0.90 -14.45
CA LYS A 93 -6.64 -1.70 -13.41
C LYS A 93 -5.47 -2.53 -13.97
N GLU A 94 -5.58 -3.02 -15.20
CA GLU A 94 -4.53 -3.78 -15.88
C GLU A 94 -3.29 -2.94 -16.22
N GLN A 95 -3.44 -1.61 -16.22
CA GLN A 95 -2.37 -0.63 -16.44
C GLN A 95 -1.84 -0.03 -15.14
N THR A 96 -2.29 -0.56 -14.00
CA THR A 96 -1.98 -0.02 -12.68
C THR A 96 -1.24 -1.06 -11.85
N PHE A 97 -0.22 -0.64 -11.12
CA PHE A 97 0.40 -1.46 -10.08
C PHE A 97 0.50 -0.69 -8.77
N PHE A 98 0.63 -1.43 -7.68
CA PHE A 98 0.77 -0.89 -6.34
C PHE A 98 2.14 -1.26 -5.78
N VAL A 99 2.75 -0.34 -5.04
CA VAL A 99 4.02 -0.54 -4.31
C VAL A 99 3.78 -0.30 -2.82
N GLY A 100 4.15 -1.26 -1.98
CA GLY A 100 4.02 -1.17 -0.53
C GLY A 100 4.89 -2.18 0.19
N ASP A 101 5.06 -2.00 1.51
CA ASP A 101 5.93 -2.83 2.36
C ASP A 101 5.18 -3.90 3.17
N GLN A 102 3.84 -3.82 3.24
CA GLN A 102 3.05 -4.72 4.09
C GLN A 102 2.28 -5.76 3.28
N ILE A 103 2.58 -7.05 3.51
CA ILE A 103 1.92 -8.17 2.81
C ILE A 103 0.40 -8.14 3.02
N PHE A 104 -0.08 -7.96 4.26
CA PHE A 104 -1.50 -8.12 4.60
C PHE A 104 -2.38 -6.91 4.27
N THR A 105 -1.84 -5.71 4.31
CA THR A 105 -2.61 -4.50 3.98
C THR A 105 -2.41 -4.09 2.54
N ASP A 106 -1.17 -4.12 2.06
CA ASP A 106 -0.79 -3.56 0.76
C ASP A 106 -0.94 -4.58 -0.36
N ILE A 107 -0.19 -5.67 -0.27
CA ILE A 107 -0.14 -6.67 -1.35
C ILE A 107 -1.48 -7.41 -1.47
N TRP A 108 -2.02 -7.87 -0.34
CA TRP A 108 -3.32 -8.53 -0.34
C TRP A 108 -4.44 -7.58 -0.79
N GLY A 109 -4.44 -6.32 -0.35
CA GLY A 109 -5.43 -5.33 -0.76
C GLY A 109 -5.37 -5.02 -2.26
N ALA A 110 -4.16 -4.86 -2.83
CA ALA A 110 -3.94 -4.66 -4.25
C ALA A 110 -4.42 -5.87 -5.07
N ASN A 111 -4.08 -7.09 -4.63
CA ASN A 111 -4.52 -8.32 -5.27
C ASN A 111 -6.04 -8.48 -5.23
N ASN A 112 -6.70 -8.13 -4.12
CA ASN A 112 -8.16 -8.11 -4.01
C ASN A 112 -8.82 -7.09 -4.96
N ALA A 113 -8.10 -6.01 -5.29
CA ALA A 113 -8.54 -5.04 -6.30
C ALA A 113 -8.27 -5.49 -7.74
N GLY A 114 -7.54 -6.59 -7.94
CA GLY A 114 -7.16 -7.13 -9.25
C GLY A 114 -6.08 -6.31 -9.93
N ILE A 115 -5.18 -5.67 -9.17
CA ILE A 115 -4.03 -4.93 -9.69
C ILE A 115 -2.70 -5.62 -9.31
N TYR A 116 -1.71 -5.48 -10.18
CA TYR A 116 -0.36 -5.97 -9.92
C TYR A 116 0.23 -5.29 -8.69
N SER A 117 0.97 -6.03 -7.87
CA SER A 117 1.57 -5.50 -6.65
C SER A 117 3.05 -5.83 -6.55
N VAL A 118 3.80 -4.90 -5.99
CA VAL A 118 5.24 -5.01 -5.74
C VAL A 118 5.48 -4.82 -4.27
N LEU A 119 5.98 -5.85 -3.61
CA LEU A 119 6.44 -5.79 -2.23
C LEU A 119 7.84 -5.18 -2.20
N VAL A 120 8.06 -4.21 -1.33
CA VAL A 120 9.37 -3.62 -1.06
C VAL A 120 9.77 -3.85 0.39
N ASP A 121 11.07 -3.83 0.65
CA ASP A 121 11.56 -3.87 2.03
C ASP A 121 11.22 -2.56 2.75
N PRO A 122 10.79 -2.62 4.03
CA PRO A 122 10.48 -1.43 4.79
C PRO A 122 11.75 -0.59 5.02
N ILE A 123 11.64 0.74 4.84
CA ILE A 123 12.76 1.69 5.02
C ILE A 123 13.32 1.64 6.44
N SER A 124 12.44 1.51 7.43
CA SER A 124 12.82 1.38 8.85
C SER A 124 11.94 0.33 9.50
N PRO A 125 12.44 -0.88 9.72
CA PRO A 125 11.73 -1.91 10.48
C PRO A 125 11.73 -1.53 11.97
N LYS A 126 10.81 -0.64 12.40
CA LYS A 126 10.59 -0.38 13.82
C LYS A 126 9.84 -1.55 14.45
N GLU A 127 10.20 -1.88 15.69
CA GLU A 127 9.57 -2.95 16.49
C GLU A 127 8.04 -2.88 16.56
N GLU A 128 7.45 -1.68 16.47
CA GLU A 128 6.01 -1.47 16.46
C GLU A 128 5.29 -2.20 15.32
N ILE A 129 5.89 -2.28 14.13
CA ILE A 129 5.30 -3.00 12.99
C ILE A 129 5.36 -4.50 13.24
N GLN A 130 6.48 -4.99 13.79
CA GLN A 130 6.61 -6.40 14.17
C GLN A 130 5.62 -6.78 15.27
N ILE A 131 5.36 -5.91 16.25
CA ILE A 131 4.39 -6.13 17.33
C ILE A 131 2.96 -6.16 16.78
N VAL A 132 2.60 -5.24 15.90
CA VAL A 132 1.25 -5.21 15.28
C VAL A 132 1.05 -6.44 14.39
N LEU A 133 2.06 -6.80 13.60
CA LEU A 133 2.02 -8.00 12.75
C LEU A 133 1.91 -9.28 13.59
N LYS A 134 2.73 -9.39 14.65
CA LYS A 134 2.70 -10.51 15.59
C LYS A 134 1.34 -10.65 16.27
N ARG A 135 0.74 -9.55 16.75
CA ARG A 135 -0.61 -9.54 17.34
C ARG A 135 -1.69 -9.91 16.33
N PHE A 136 -1.54 -9.52 15.07
CA PHE A 136 -2.48 -9.91 14.02
C PHE A 136 -2.41 -11.42 13.73
N PHE A 137 -1.20 -11.99 13.62
CA PHE A 137 -1.01 -13.43 13.50
C PHE A 137 -1.52 -14.20 14.72
N GLU A 138 -1.23 -13.71 15.92
CA GLU A 138 -1.74 -14.28 17.17
C GLU A 138 -3.28 -14.33 17.18
N ARG A 139 -3.95 -13.27 16.72
CA ARG A 139 -5.43 -13.27 16.60
C ARG A 139 -5.94 -14.30 15.61
N ILE A 140 -5.29 -14.47 14.47
CA ILE A 140 -5.67 -15.49 13.48
C ILE A 140 -5.48 -16.88 14.05
N VAL A 141 -4.33 -17.16 14.66
CA VAL A 141 -4.04 -18.45 15.29
C VAL A 141 -5.03 -18.75 16.42
N LEU A 142 -5.30 -17.77 17.28
CA LEU A 142 -6.27 -17.90 18.37
C LEU A 142 -7.70 -18.12 17.85
N PHE A 143 -8.08 -17.47 16.76
CA PHE A 143 -9.38 -17.69 16.11
C PHE A 143 -9.55 -19.14 15.62
N PHE A 144 -8.55 -19.68 14.92
CA PHE A 144 -8.59 -21.08 14.47
C PHE A 144 -8.49 -22.07 15.64
N TYR A 145 -7.71 -21.75 16.67
CA TYR A 145 -7.62 -22.55 17.88
C TYR A 145 -8.96 -22.63 18.63
N LYS A 146 -9.68 -21.49 18.72
CA LYS A 146 -11.00 -21.41 19.36
C LYS A 146 -12.04 -22.23 18.59
N ILE A 147 -12.06 -22.16 17.26
CA ILE A 147 -12.93 -22.98 16.41
C ILE A 147 -12.66 -24.47 16.62
N LYS A 148 -11.39 -24.87 16.79
CA LYS A 148 -11.01 -26.26 17.01
C LYS A 148 -11.50 -26.77 18.38
N ILE A 149 -11.38 -25.96 19.44
CA ILE A 149 -11.86 -26.27 20.78
C ILE A 149 -13.39 -26.41 20.81
N ASP A 150 -14.11 -25.48 20.17
CA ASP A 150 -15.57 -25.49 20.13
C ASP A 150 -16.12 -26.70 19.34
N LYS A 151 -15.38 -27.20 18.35
CA LYS A 151 -15.72 -28.45 17.65
C LYS A 151 -15.50 -29.70 18.51
N VAL A 152 -14.44 -29.71 19.30
CA VAL A 152 -14.16 -30.83 20.22
C VAL A 152 -15.23 -30.92 21.32
N LYS A 153 -15.61 -29.78 21.93
CA LYS A 153 -16.65 -29.72 22.97
C LYS A 153 -18.09 -30.03 22.50
N LYS A 154 -18.34 -30.05 21.20
CA LYS A 154 -19.65 -30.41 20.62
C LYS A 154 -19.76 -31.90 20.28
N ASN A 155 -18.67 -32.63 20.32
CA ASN A 155 -18.61 -34.07 19.99
C ASN A 155 -18.44 -34.96 21.21
N ASP A 156 -18.36 -34.37 22.42
CA ASP A 156 -18.51 -35.03 23.73
C ASP A 156 -19.89 -34.72 24.33
#